data_a42f03abaf1fa0f6f6e38c871367a369
#
_entry.id   a42f03abaf1fa0f6f6e38c871367a369
#
_cell.length_a   1.000
_cell.length_b   1.000
_cell.length_c   1.000
_cell.angle_alpha   90.00
_cell.angle_beta   90.00
_cell.angle_gamma   90.00
#
_symmetry.space_group_name_H-M   'P 1'
#
loop_
_entity.id
_entity.type
_entity.pdbx_description
1 polymer ?
#
loop_
_entity_poly.entity_id
_entity_poly.type
_entity_poly.pdbx_seq_one_letter_code
_entity_poly.pdbx_strand_id
1 'polypeptide(L)'
;MPLIELQSHSTHSDGQLAPSDVVGEASKAGVTTLALSDHDSVAGVPEAEAAGRELGVEIVPAVEMSCVHEYAEDLHVCGYWVDLAKIEPACERAQQERRTRAGEIVENLRGFGFDLTLDDAIREAGGADSIGRPHIARAAGSTWDL
;
A
#
# COMPACT_ATOMS: atom_id res chain seq x y z
N MET A 1 -21.75 6.55 18.40
CA MET A 1 -20.44 6.04 18.88
C MET A 1 -19.41 6.44 17.82
N PRO A 2 -18.21 6.83 18.18
CA PRO A 2 -17.18 7.09 17.20
C PRO A 2 -16.91 5.82 16.39
N LEU A 3 -16.78 5.95 15.06
CA LEU A 3 -16.40 4.87 14.18
C LEU A 3 -14.89 5.00 13.93
N ILE A 4 -14.15 3.93 14.18
CA ILE A 4 -12.69 3.88 14.08
C ILE A 4 -12.31 2.86 13.02
N GLU A 5 -11.48 3.27 12.08
CA GLU A 5 -10.88 2.42 11.06
C GLU A 5 -9.35 2.42 11.23
N LEU A 6 -8.76 1.27 11.47
CA LEU A 6 -7.33 1.16 11.80
C LEU A 6 -6.49 0.53 10.69
N GLN A 7 -7.09 0.19 9.54
CA GLN A 7 -6.33 -0.33 8.41
C GLN A 7 -6.93 0.17 7.10
N SER A 8 -6.21 1.05 6.42
CA SER A 8 -6.59 1.57 5.11
C SER A 8 -5.36 1.82 4.26
N HIS A 9 -5.53 1.70 2.95
CA HIS A 9 -4.47 1.82 1.96
C HIS A 9 -4.79 2.88 0.93
N SER A 10 -3.76 3.55 0.46
CA SER A 10 -3.84 4.56 -0.59
C SER A 10 -3.05 4.16 -1.84
N THR A 11 -2.98 5.08 -2.80
CA THR A 11 -2.13 4.93 -4.00
C THR A 11 -0.62 4.91 -3.71
N HIS A 12 -0.19 5.11 -2.47
CA HIS A 12 1.21 4.90 -2.06
C HIS A 12 1.55 3.41 -1.90
N SER A 13 0.54 2.53 -1.83
CA SER A 13 0.72 1.09 -1.89
C SER A 13 -0.22 0.45 -2.92
N ASP A 14 -1.17 -0.33 -2.53
CA ASP A 14 -2.07 -1.07 -3.42
C ASP A 14 -3.53 -0.58 -3.41
N GLY A 15 -3.81 0.49 -2.68
CA GLY A 15 -5.06 1.21 -2.73
C GLY A 15 -5.29 1.93 -4.07
N GLN A 16 -6.52 2.32 -4.33
CA GLN A 16 -6.92 2.97 -5.59
C GLN A 16 -7.22 4.47 -5.42
N LEU A 17 -7.27 4.96 -4.20
CA LEU A 17 -7.57 6.35 -3.87
C LEU A 17 -6.32 7.07 -3.36
N ALA A 18 -6.19 8.35 -3.67
CA ALA A 18 -5.19 9.19 -3.05
C ALA A 18 -5.43 9.27 -1.52
N PRO A 19 -4.40 9.55 -0.70
CA PRO A 19 -4.57 9.65 0.76
C PRO A 19 -5.71 10.58 1.19
N SER A 20 -5.83 11.74 0.58
CA SER A 20 -6.91 12.70 0.84
C SER A 20 -8.30 12.16 0.48
N ASP A 21 -8.42 11.38 -0.59
CA ASP A 21 -9.67 10.77 -1.01
C ASP A 21 -10.08 9.63 -0.06
N VAL A 22 -9.11 8.85 0.44
CA VAL A 22 -9.36 7.81 1.48
C VAL A 22 -9.97 8.47 2.71
N VAL A 23 -9.41 9.58 3.19
CA VAL A 23 -9.95 10.35 4.32
C VAL A 23 -11.34 10.90 4.00
N GLY A 24 -11.56 11.39 2.77
CA GLY A 24 -12.85 11.87 2.31
C GLY A 24 -13.94 10.80 2.34
N GLU A 25 -13.65 9.59 1.85
CA GLU A 25 -14.59 8.47 1.91
C GLU A 25 -14.84 8.00 3.34
N ALA A 26 -13.79 7.94 4.17
CA ALA A 26 -13.92 7.62 5.60
C ALA A 26 -14.83 8.63 6.33
N SER A 27 -14.64 9.93 6.08
CA SER A 27 -15.48 10.99 6.64
C SER A 27 -16.95 10.84 6.23
N LYS A 28 -17.23 10.58 4.95
CA LYS A 28 -18.60 10.33 4.45
C LYS A 28 -19.24 9.11 5.11
N ALA A 29 -18.45 8.10 5.42
CA ALA A 29 -18.89 6.90 6.15
C ALA A 29 -19.08 7.12 7.66
N GLY A 30 -18.73 8.30 8.18
CA GLY A 30 -18.86 8.65 9.61
C GLY A 30 -17.67 8.17 10.45
N VAL A 31 -16.54 7.83 9.83
CA VAL A 31 -15.30 7.52 10.54
C VAL A 31 -14.76 8.79 11.19
N THR A 32 -14.42 8.70 12.47
CA THR A 32 -13.88 9.81 13.27
C THR A 32 -12.39 9.68 13.54
N THR A 33 -11.85 8.46 13.44
CA THR A 33 -10.43 8.17 13.62
C THR A 33 -10.02 7.15 12.55
N LEU A 34 -9.04 7.48 11.73
CA LEU A 34 -8.54 6.67 10.61
C LEU A 34 -7.03 6.44 10.74
N ALA A 35 -6.57 5.22 10.58
CA ALA A 35 -5.17 4.93 10.35
C ALA A 35 -4.93 4.70 8.85
N LEU A 36 -4.04 5.50 8.24
CA LEU A 36 -3.52 5.21 6.92
C LEU A 36 -2.28 4.33 7.10
N SER A 37 -2.40 3.07 6.67
CA SER A 37 -1.41 2.01 6.93
C SER A 37 -0.92 1.37 5.63
N ASP A 38 -0.45 2.19 4.69
CA ASP A 38 0.08 1.71 3.42
C ASP A 38 1.17 0.66 3.61
N HIS A 39 1.23 -0.30 2.71
CA HIS A 39 2.27 -1.34 2.72
C HIS A 39 3.66 -0.74 2.54
N ASP A 40 4.50 -0.88 3.57
CA ASP A 40 5.90 -0.47 3.56
C ASP A 40 6.11 0.99 3.11
N SER A 41 5.11 1.86 3.34
CA SER A 41 5.19 3.29 3.02
C SER A 41 4.48 4.13 4.06
N VAL A 42 5.05 5.28 4.37
CA VAL A 42 4.46 6.32 5.21
C VAL A 42 4.30 7.64 4.45
N ALA A 43 4.61 7.64 3.15
CA ALA A 43 4.64 8.86 2.34
C ALA A 43 3.26 9.52 2.18
N GLY A 44 2.18 8.74 2.25
CA GLY A 44 0.80 9.24 2.19
C GLY A 44 0.30 9.89 3.49
N VAL A 45 0.96 9.65 4.63
CA VAL A 45 0.49 10.12 5.94
C VAL A 45 0.38 11.64 6.03
N PRO A 46 1.34 12.45 5.58
CA PRO A 46 1.22 13.92 5.66
C PRO A 46 0.01 14.48 4.89
N GLU A 47 -0.31 13.91 3.72
CA GLU A 47 -1.48 14.29 2.94
C GLU A 47 -2.77 13.90 3.66
N ALA A 48 -2.84 12.67 4.20
CA ALA A 48 -3.98 12.20 4.98
C ALA A 48 -4.21 13.09 6.23
N GLU A 49 -3.16 13.47 6.94
CA GLU A 49 -3.25 14.38 8.09
C GLU A 49 -3.78 15.76 7.71
N ALA A 50 -3.37 16.29 6.55
CA ALA A 50 -3.88 17.56 6.06
C ALA A 50 -5.39 17.48 5.78
N ALA A 51 -5.83 16.45 5.04
CA ALA A 51 -7.23 16.20 4.77
C ALA A 51 -8.05 15.93 6.06
N GLY A 52 -7.47 15.18 6.99
CA GLY A 52 -8.11 14.90 8.29
C GLY A 52 -8.39 16.15 9.10
N ARG A 53 -7.46 17.13 9.11
CA ARG A 53 -7.68 18.42 9.78
C ARG A 53 -8.85 19.22 9.15
N GLU A 54 -8.99 19.14 7.83
CA GLU A 54 -10.07 19.84 7.12
C GLU A 54 -11.44 19.17 7.33
N LEU A 55 -11.46 17.83 7.37
CA LEU A 55 -12.68 17.04 7.42
C LEU A 55 -13.11 16.62 8.83
N GLY A 56 -12.31 16.95 9.85
CA GLY A 56 -12.59 16.60 11.25
C GLY A 56 -12.38 15.11 11.54
N VAL A 57 -11.51 14.43 10.79
CA VAL A 57 -11.10 13.04 11.02
C VAL A 57 -9.72 13.03 11.67
N GLU A 58 -9.59 12.38 12.83
CA GLU A 58 -8.30 12.15 13.47
C GLU A 58 -7.51 11.12 12.66
N ILE A 59 -6.31 11.47 12.21
CA ILE A 59 -5.44 10.54 11.50
C ILE A 59 -4.40 9.96 12.46
N VAL A 60 -4.33 8.63 12.51
CA VAL A 60 -3.29 7.88 13.20
C VAL A 60 -2.19 7.57 12.20
N PRO A 61 -0.96 8.12 12.35
CA PRO A 61 0.18 7.74 11.52
C PRO A 61 0.48 6.26 11.66
N ALA A 62 0.38 5.52 10.55
CA ALA A 62 0.53 4.07 10.59
C ALA A 62 1.29 3.55 9.38
N VAL A 63 1.67 2.28 9.42
CA VAL A 63 2.28 1.54 8.31
C VAL A 63 1.97 0.06 8.48
N GLU A 64 1.76 -0.66 7.38
CA GLU A 64 1.71 -2.12 7.37
C GLU A 64 3.03 -2.67 6.83
N MET A 65 3.91 -3.07 7.76
CA MET A 65 5.24 -3.59 7.42
C MET A 65 5.18 -5.03 6.93
N SER A 66 5.80 -5.30 5.79
CA SER A 66 6.12 -6.66 5.35
C SER A 66 7.19 -7.26 6.25
N CYS A 67 6.93 -8.43 6.79
CA CYS A 67 7.83 -9.13 7.67
C CYS A 67 8.17 -10.52 7.12
N VAL A 68 9.40 -10.98 7.35
CA VAL A 68 9.84 -12.33 7.01
C VAL A 68 9.94 -13.14 8.29
N HIS A 69 9.32 -14.31 8.29
CA HIS A 69 9.40 -15.25 9.40
C HIS A 69 9.54 -16.68 8.85
N GLU A 70 10.32 -17.51 9.53
CA GLU A 70 10.62 -18.90 9.08
C GLU A 70 9.38 -19.79 8.89
N TYR A 71 8.27 -19.44 9.55
CA TYR A 71 7.01 -20.18 9.49
C TYR A 71 5.86 -19.43 8.80
N ALA A 72 6.13 -18.26 8.21
CA ALA A 72 5.11 -17.44 7.57
C ALA A 72 5.70 -16.72 6.36
N GLU A 73 5.23 -17.10 5.17
CA GLU A 73 5.72 -16.52 3.89
C GLU A 73 5.19 -15.11 3.62
N ASP A 74 4.13 -14.69 4.32
CA ASP A 74 3.42 -13.43 4.06
C ASP A 74 2.87 -12.85 5.37
N LEU A 75 3.78 -12.49 6.26
CA LEU A 75 3.43 -11.86 7.52
C LEU A 75 3.45 -10.34 7.37
N HIS A 76 2.34 -9.70 7.71
CA HIS A 76 2.26 -8.25 7.78
C HIS A 76 1.97 -7.81 9.22
N VAL A 77 2.62 -6.73 9.64
CA VAL A 77 2.47 -6.17 10.99
C VAL A 77 2.13 -4.70 10.87
N CYS A 78 0.95 -4.33 11.37
CA CYS A 78 0.56 -2.92 11.44
C CYS A 78 1.23 -2.23 12.63
N GLY A 79 1.94 -1.14 12.36
CA GLY A 79 2.48 -0.22 13.36
C GLY A 79 1.65 1.05 13.40
N TYR A 80 1.33 1.54 14.60
CA TYR A 80 0.53 2.74 14.81
C TYR A 80 1.33 3.77 15.60
N TRP A 81 0.98 5.07 15.41
CA TRP A 81 1.71 6.21 15.99
C TRP A 81 3.20 6.14 15.69
N VAL A 82 3.54 5.73 14.48
CA VAL A 82 4.93 5.60 14.05
C VAL A 82 5.57 6.99 13.91
N ASP A 83 6.86 7.06 14.25
CA ASP A 83 7.70 8.21 13.91
C ASP A 83 8.14 8.03 12.45
N LEU A 84 7.57 8.86 11.55
CA LEU A 84 7.74 8.71 10.10
C LEU A 84 9.21 8.70 9.70
N ALA A 85 10.02 9.60 10.27
CA ALA A 85 11.43 9.69 9.92
C ALA A 85 12.25 8.48 10.40
N LYS A 86 11.84 7.84 11.49
CA LYS A 86 12.53 6.65 12.01
C LYS A 86 12.15 5.37 11.28
N ILE A 87 10.90 5.26 10.81
CA ILE A 87 10.43 4.06 10.12
C ILE A 87 10.80 4.06 8.63
N GLU A 88 10.93 5.23 8.00
CA GLU A 88 11.20 5.40 6.58
C GLU A 88 12.36 4.52 6.04
N PRO A 89 13.54 4.43 6.70
CA PRO A 89 14.61 3.55 6.21
C PRO A 89 14.27 2.07 6.23
N ALA A 90 13.31 1.63 7.08
CA ALA A 90 12.83 0.27 7.06
C ALA A 90 11.82 0.06 5.91
N CYS A 91 10.96 1.04 5.65
CA CYS A 91 10.06 1.04 4.51
C CYS A 91 10.84 0.94 3.18
N GLU A 92 11.86 1.76 2.98
CA GLU A 92 12.70 1.72 1.78
C GLU A 92 13.31 0.33 1.52
N ARG A 93 13.82 -0.33 2.58
CA ARG A 93 14.35 -1.69 2.46
C ARG A 93 13.27 -2.70 2.06
N ALA A 94 12.11 -2.62 2.70
CA ALA A 94 10.99 -3.51 2.40
C ALA A 94 10.44 -3.28 0.97
N GLN A 95 10.39 -2.04 0.51
CA GLN A 95 10.03 -1.70 -0.88
C GLN A 95 11.00 -2.32 -1.90
N GLN A 96 12.30 -2.28 -1.61
CA GLN A 96 13.29 -2.91 -2.48
C GLN A 96 13.13 -4.44 -2.52
N GLU A 97 12.85 -5.07 -1.38
CA GLU A 97 12.56 -6.51 -1.31
C GLU A 97 11.28 -6.87 -2.07
N ARG A 98 10.21 -6.06 -1.95
CA ARG A 98 8.99 -6.22 -2.75
C ARG A 98 9.25 -6.12 -4.24
N ARG A 99 10.08 -5.17 -4.66
CA ARG A 99 10.44 -5.02 -6.08
C ARG A 99 11.18 -6.24 -6.61
N THR A 100 12.11 -6.79 -5.83
CA THR A 100 12.81 -8.04 -6.16
C THR A 100 11.83 -9.20 -6.30
N ARG A 101 10.97 -9.39 -5.30
CA ARG A 101 9.93 -10.43 -5.32
C ARG A 101 8.95 -10.26 -6.49
N ALA A 102 8.58 -9.03 -6.82
CA ALA A 102 7.72 -8.76 -7.98
C ALA A 102 8.37 -9.25 -9.28
N GLY A 103 9.67 -9.04 -9.46
CA GLY A 103 10.43 -9.57 -10.59
C GLY A 103 10.39 -11.10 -10.66
N GLU A 104 10.58 -11.78 -9.53
CA GLU A 104 10.51 -13.25 -9.47
C GLU A 104 9.12 -13.78 -9.81
N ILE A 105 8.06 -13.13 -9.32
CA ILE A 105 6.66 -13.48 -9.65
C ILE A 105 6.40 -13.30 -11.14
N VAL A 106 6.84 -12.19 -11.74
CA VAL A 106 6.70 -11.93 -13.18
C VAL A 106 7.42 -13.00 -14.01
N GLU A 107 8.66 -13.36 -13.67
CA GLU A 107 9.38 -14.41 -14.37
C GLU A 107 8.69 -15.78 -14.26
N ASN A 108 8.13 -16.11 -13.09
CA ASN A 108 7.33 -17.32 -12.92
C ASN A 108 6.08 -17.31 -13.81
N LEU A 109 5.35 -16.19 -13.86
CA LEU A 109 4.16 -16.04 -14.72
C LEU A 109 4.52 -16.16 -16.21
N ARG A 110 5.64 -15.58 -16.63
CA ARG A 110 6.15 -15.76 -18.00
C ARG A 110 6.44 -17.22 -18.34
N GLY A 111 6.93 -17.98 -17.37
CA GLY A 111 7.10 -19.44 -17.51
C GLY A 111 5.78 -20.20 -17.76
N PHE A 112 4.64 -19.64 -17.32
CA PHE A 112 3.30 -20.14 -17.61
C PHE A 112 2.67 -19.59 -18.89
N GLY A 113 3.39 -18.75 -19.65
CA GLY A 113 2.95 -18.23 -20.95
C GLY A 113 2.31 -16.84 -20.90
N PHE A 114 2.36 -16.14 -19.75
CA PHE A 114 1.90 -14.75 -19.67
C PHE A 114 2.90 -13.81 -20.36
N ASP A 115 2.40 -12.92 -21.21
CA ASP A 115 3.20 -11.84 -21.82
C ASP A 115 3.20 -10.63 -20.87
N LEU A 116 4.02 -10.71 -19.84
CA LEU A 116 4.09 -9.74 -18.75
C LEU A 116 5.53 -9.38 -18.44
N THR A 117 5.81 -8.11 -18.20
CA THR A 117 7.12 -7.62 -17.75
C THR A 117 7.02 -6.95 -16.36
N LEU A 118 8.16 -6.81 -15.68
CA LEU A 118 8.21 -6.04 -14.42
C LEU A 118 7.82 -4.57 -14.65
N ASP A 119 8.16 -4.00 -15.81
CA ASP A 119 7.80 -2.63 -16.17
C ASP A 119 6.28 -2.45 -16.33
N ASP A 120 5.55 -3.49 -16.75
CA ASP A 120 4.10 -3.46 -16.79
C ASP A 120 3.51 -3.39 -15.38
N ALA A 121 4.04 -4.18 -14.45
CA ALA A 121 3.63 -4.12 -13.04
C ALA A 121 3.97 -2.77 -12.39
N ILE A 122 5.14 -2.19 -12.70
CA ILE A 122 5.55 -0.86 -12.23
C ILE A 122 4.62 0.22 -12.81
N ARG A 123 4.26 0.12 -14.07
CA ARG A 123 3.33 1.06 -14.72
C ARG A 123 1.94 0.98 -14.10
N GLU A 124 1.47 -0.23 -13.82
CA GLU A 124 0.19 -0.45 -13.16
C GLU A 124 0.18 0.07 -11.71
N ALA A 125 1.33 0.05 -11.04
CA ALA A 125 1.49 0.66 -9.73
C ALA A 125 1.38 2.19 -9.74
N GLY A 126 1.49 2.84 -10.92
CA GLY A 126 1.16 4.26 -11.09
C GLY A 126 2.05 5.23 -10.30
N GLY A 127 3.25 4.78 -9.86
CA GLY A 127 4.14 5.55 -9.01
C GLY A 127 4.01 5.23 -7.51
N ALA A 128 3.28 4.17 -7.14
CA ALA A 128 3.25 3.67 -5.77
C ALA A 128 4.68 3.36 -5.26
N ASP A 129 4.94 3.72 -4.00
CA ASP A 129 6.22 3.44 -3.35
C ASP A 129 6.42 1.92 -3.18
N SER A 130 5.33 1.21 -2.92
CA SER A 130 5.32 -0.23 -2.63
C SER A 130 4.57 -1.02 -3.71
N ILE A 131 5.27 -1.88 -4.45
CA ILE A 131 4.68 -2.77 -5.45
C ILE A 131 4.18 -4.05 -4.79
N GLY A 132 2.90 -4.37 -5.00
CA GLY A 132 2.25 -5.57 -4.47
C GLY A 132 1.72 -6.51 -5.57
N ARG A 133 1.29 -7.71 -5.15
CA ARG A 133 0.62 -8.68 -6.02
C ARG A 133 -0.62 -8.12 -6.75
N PRO A 134 -1.43 -7.21 -6.17
CA PRO A 134 -2.53 -6.59 -6.89
C PRO A 134 -2.12 -5.85 -8.16
N HIS A 135 -0.96 -5.18 -8.15
CA HIS A 135 -0.43 -4.50 -9.34
C HIS A 135 -0.04 -5.51 -10.43
N ILE A 136 0.63 -6.61 -10.05
CA ILE A 136 1.01 -7.68 -10.97
C ILE A 136 -0.24 -8.35 -11.56
N ALA A 137 -1.27 -8.59 -10.73
CA ALA A 137 -2.51 -9.20 -11.16
C ALA A 137 -3.28 -8.31 -12.15
N ARG A 138 -3.35 -6.99 -11.89
CA ARG A 138 -3.96 -6.02 -12.83
C ARG A 138 -3.18 -5.94 -14.14
N ALA A 139 -1.84 -5.88 -14.06
CA ALA A 139 -1.00 -5.90 -15.25
C ALA A 139 -1.18 -7.18 -16.07
N ALA A 140 -1.27 -8.35 -15.41
CA ALA A 140 -1.55 -9.62 -16.08
C ALA A 140 -2.96 -9.65 -16.70
N GLY A 141 -3.97 -9.09 -16.01
CA GLY A 141 -5.35 -9.02 -16.50
C GLY A 141 -5.51 -8.11 -17.72
N SER A 142 -4.69 -7.06 -17.85
CA SER A 142 -4.68 -6.20 -19.03
C SER A 142 -4.13 -6.88 -20.30
N THR A 143 -3.47 -8.03 -20.14
CA THR A 143 -2.97 -8.86 -21.25
C THR A 143 -3.93 -9.97 -21.68
N TRP A 144 -5.08 -10.10 -20.99
CA TRP A 144 -6.13 -11.06 -21.33
C TRP A 144 -7.21 -10.37 -22.16
N ASP A 145 -7.11 -10.42 -23.49
CA ASP A 145 -8.25 -10.27 -24.37
C ASP A 145 -9.07 -11.57 -24.28
N LEU A 146 -10.13 -11.57 -23.47
CA LEU A 146 -11.18 -12.58 -23.49
C LEU A 146 -12.19 -12.24 -24.55
#